data_8e12208705148a90ce6bfbe34f79a4c4
#
_entry.id   8e12208705148a90ce6bfbe34f79a4c4
#
_cell.length_a   1.000
_cell.length_b   1.000
_cell.length_c   1.000
_cell.angle_alpha   90.00
_cell.angle_beta   90.00
_cell.angle_gamma   90.00
#
_symmetry.space_group_name_H-M   'P 1'
#
loop_
_entity.id
_entity.type
_entity.pdbx_description
1 polymer ?
#
loop_
_entity_poly.entity_id
_entity_poly.type
_entity_poly.pdbx_seq_one_letter_code
_entity_poly.pdbx_strand_id
1 'polypeptide(L)'
;MRDLAAYILGGMEVMNFEPNQPARLVVHTGPIGLAGILLQEDPEKKKHWVPVGSYSWTFSTQELLLSRPALEIIACQEALGKLRHMTTYAGQLEVGLSDTARALIKGVNRVSTNLMWRIVDILSYKPTLSTPFQVKNLEWCGGNEWADEVIEDD
;
A
#
# COMPACT_ATOMS: atom_id res chain seq x y z
N MET A 1 3.57 -0.61 -19.86
CA MET A 1 2.42 -0.92 -19.01
C MET A 1 1.87 0.36 -18.38
N ARG A 2 0.55 0.40 -18.22
CA ARG A 2 -0.08 1.55 -17.61
C ARG A 2 0.26 1.62 -16.11
N ASP A 3 0.47 2.81 -15.60
CA ASP A 3 0.66 3.07 -14.18
C ASP A 3 -0.67 2.85 -13.45
N LEU A 4 -0.74 1.79 -12.65
CA LEU A 4 -1.97 1.43 -11.93
C LEU A 4 -2.37 2.48 -10.91
N ALA A 5 -1.41 3.08 -10.23
CA ALA A 5 -1.71 4.12 -9.26
C ALA A 5 -2.30 5.35 -9.94
N ALA A 6 -1.72 5.76 -11.07
CA ALA A 6 -2.25 6.88 -11.83
C ALA A 6 -3.65 6.59 -12.36
N TYR A 7 -3.89 5.35 -12.80
CA TYR A 7 -5.21 4.93 -13.25
C TYR A 7 -6.25 5.05 -12.12
N ILE A 8 -5.90 4.55 -10.93
CA ILE A 8 -6.79 4.61 -9.77
C ILE A 8 -7.08 6.05 -9.39
N LEU A 9 -6.06 6.91 -9.43
CA LEU A 9 -6.19 8.30 -9.01
C LEU A 9 -6.82 9.20 -10.07
N GLY A 10 -7.01 8.69 -11.30
CA GLY A 10 -7.43 9.52 -12.43
C GLY A 10 -8.74 10.27 -12.27
N GLY A 11 -9.66 9.79 -11.46
CA GLY A 11 -10.93 10.46 -11.17
C GLY A 11 -11.05 10.95 -9.75
N MET A 12 -9.97 10.93 -8.98
CA MET A 12 -9.99 11.23 -7.55
C MET A 12 -9.39 12.60 -7.25
N GLU A 13 -9.95 13.23 -6.24
CA GLU A 13 -9.36 14.42 -5.66
C GLU A 13 -8.09 14.01 -4.91
N VAL A 14 -7.03 14.79 -5.09
CA VAL A 14 -5.78 14.60 -4.36
C VAL A 14 -5.46 15.87 -3.57
N MET A 15 -4.71 15.71 -2.48
CA MET A 15 -4.28 16.88 -1.72
C MET A 15 -2.80 16.78 -1.39
N ASN A 16 -2.22 17.87 -0.90
CA ASN A 16 -0.82 17.92 -0.52
C ASN A 16 -0.60 17.20 0.80
N PHE A 17 0.54 16.51 0.90
CA PHE A 17 0.92 15.84 2.12
C PHE A 17 1.19 16.84 3.24
N GLU A 18 0.65 16.55 4.44
CA GLU A 18 0.89 17.37 5.64
C GLU A 18 1.81 16.61 6.60
N PRO A 19 3.01 17.12 6.87
CA PRO A 19 3.91 16.50 7.85
C PRO A 19 3.28 16.47 9.25
N ASN A 20 3.66 15.47 10.03
CA ASN A 20 3.22 15.28 11.41
C ASN A 20 1.74 14.95 11.58
N GLN A 21 1.03 14.71 10.49
CA GLN A 21 -0.35 14.26 10.54
C GLN A 21 -0.40 12.76 10.25
N PRO A 22 -1.41 12.04 10.77
CA PRO A 22 -1.54 10.61 10.51
C PRO A 22 -1.70 10.32 9.01
N ALA A 23 -1.13 9.21 8.59
CA ALA A 23 -1.23 8.74 7.21
C ALA A 23 -1.55 7.25 7.19
N ARG A 24 -2.23 6.81 6.16
CA ARG A 24 -2.57 5.40 5.92
C ARG A 24 -2.04 4.97 4.57
N LEU A 25 -1.34 3.86 4.56
CA LEU A 25 -0.88 3.26 3.30
C LEU A 25 -1.83 2.13 2.93
N VAL A 26 -2.44 2.26 1.77
CA VAL A 26 -3.25 1.22 1.15
C VAL A 26 -2.40 0.51 0.14
N VAL A 27 -2.23 -0.80 0.29
CA VAL A 27 -1.45 -1.62 -0.61
C VAL A 27 -2.41 -2.53 -1.37
N HIS A 28 -2.28 -2.55 -2.69
CA HIS A 28 -3.11 -3.39 -3.52
C HIS A 28 -2.23 -4.19 -4.47
N THR A 29 -2.44 -5.50 -4.50
CA THR A 29 -1.67 -6.39 -5.37
C THR A 29 -2.61 -7.05 -6.35
N GLY A 30 -2.20 -7.11 -7.60
CA GLY A 30 -2.93 -7.76 -8.66
C GLY A 30 -2.09 -8.86 -9.30
N PRO A 31 -2.56 -9.43 -10.42
CA PRO A 31 -1.85 -10.55 -11.06
C PRO A 31 -0.52 -10.16 -11.68
N ILE A 32 -0.32 -8.90 -12.01
CA ILE A 32 0.91 -8.47 -12.71
C ILE A 32 1.65 -7.34 -11.99
N GLY A 33 1.06 -6.74 -10.98
CA GLY A 33 1.71 -5.59 -10.33
C GLY A 33 1.05 -5.20 -9.03
N LEU A 34 1.56 -4.12 -8.47
CA LEU A 34 1.06 -3.57 -7.22
C LEU A 34 0.83 -2.08 -7.35
N ALA A 35 0.02 -1.56 -6.43
CA ALA A 35 -0.13 -0.13 -6.24
C ALA A 35 -0.15 0.18 -4.75
N GLY A 36 0.53 1.25 -4.38
CA GLY A 36 0.48 1.78 -3.02
C GLY A 36 -0.04 3.20 -3.07
N ILE A 37 -0.99 3.51 -2.21
CA ILE A 37 -1.59 4.83 -2.15
C ILE A 37 -1.52 5.31 -0.71
N LEU A 38 -0.89 6.45 -0.51
CA LEU A 38 -0.81 7.07 0.80
C LEU A 38 -1.96 8.04 0.95
N LEU A 39 -2.70 7.90 2.04
CA LEU A 39 -3.88 8.70 2.35
C LEU A 39 -3.65 9.52 3.60
N GLN A 40 -4.24 10.71 3.61
CA GLN A 40 -4.37 11.50 4.83
C GLN A 40 -5.79 12.03 4.93
N GLU A 41 -6.22 12.29 6.14
CA GLU A 41 -7.56 12.82 6.38
C GLU A 41 -7.64 14.25 5.93
N ASP A 42 -8.73 14.60 5.21
CA ASP A 42 -8.99 15.98 4.81
C ASP A 42 -9.27 16.81 6.07
N PRO A 43 -8.53 17.90 6.32
CA PRO A 43 -8.74 18.71 7.52
C PRO A 43 -10.12 19.36 7.56
N GLU A 44 -10.76 19.53 6.42
CA GLU A 44 -12.09 20.15 6.34
C GLU A 44 -13.23 19.14 6.41
N LYS A 45 -12.94 17.85 6.17
CA LYS A 45 -13.96 16.78 6.17
C LYS A 45 -13.47 15.61 7.00
N LYS A 46 -13.87 15.57 8.26
CA LYS A 46 -13.48 14.48 9.16
C LYS A 46 -13.91 13.13 8.59
N LYS A 47 -13.06 12.13 8.77
CA LYS A 47 -13.25 10.75 8.28
C LYS A 47 -13.24 10.63 6.76
N HIS A 48 -12.85 11.69 6.06
CA HIS A 48 -12.68 11.65 4.62
C HIS A 48 -11.19 11.59 4.32
N TRP A 49 -10.72 10.43 3.87
CA TRP A 49 -9.30 10.19 3.59
C TRP A 49 -9.05 10.38 2.10
N VAL A 50 -8.06 11.19 1.78
CA VAL A 50 -7.73 11.53 0.39
C VAL A 50 -6.30 11.16 0.07
N PRO A 51 -6.02 10.77 -1.19
CA PRO A 51 -4.66 10.45 -1.60
C PRO A 51 -3.74 11.67 -1.54
N VAL A 52 -2.55 11.45 -1.00
CA VAL A 52 -1.48 12.46 -0.98
C VAL A 52 -0.25 11.97 -1.75
N GLY A 53 -0.18 10.69 -2.07
CA GLY A 53 0.89 10.13 -2.85
C GLY A 53 0.54 8.74 -3.33
N SER A 54 1.21 8.28 -4.37
CA SER A 54 0.95 6.96 -4.92
C SER A 54 2.19 6.41 -5.60
N TYR A 55 2.22 5.09 -5.71
CA TYR A 55 3.30 4.37 -6.38
C TYR A 55 2.74 3.08 -6.97
N SER A 56 3.15 2.74 -8.18
CA SER A 56 2.80 1.48 -8.77
C SER A 56 4.05 0.80 -9.34
N TRP A 57 4.01 -0.52 -9.41
CA TRP A 57 5.15 -1.33 -9.82
C TRP A 57 4.66 -2.60 -10.49
N THR A 58 5.36 -3.02 -11.54
CA THR A 58 5.10 -4.27 -12.24
C THR A 58 5.99 -5.35 -11.63
N PHE A 59 5.40 -6.49 -11.27
CA PHE A 59 6.18 -7.60 -10.72
C PHE A 59 7.11 -8.18 -11.77
N SER A 60 8.31 -8.58 -11.33
CA SER A 60 9.22 -9.36 -12.17
C SER A 60 8.68 -10.80 -12.30
N THR A 61 9.21 -11.54 -13.28
CA THR A 61 8.84 -12.93 -13.46
C THR A 61 9.10 -13.75 -12.19
N GLN A 62 10.20 -13.48 -11.51
CA GLN A 62 10.53 -14.18 -10.28
C GLN A 62 9.57 -13.85 -9.15
N GLU A 63 9.16 -12.59 -9.04
CA GLU A 63 8.21 -12.18 -8.01
C GLU A 63 6.85 -12.82 -8.19
N LEU A 64 6.43 -13.02 -9.45
CA LEU A 64 5.16 -13.65 -9.74
C LEU A 64 5.07 -15.10 -9.23
N LEU A 65 6.20 -15.72 -8.89
CA LEU A 65 6.23 -17.06 -8.32
C LEU A 65 6.02 -17.08 -6.81
N LEU A 66 5.98 -15.92 -6.18
CA LEU A 66 5.85 -15.82 -4.73
C LEU A 66 4.39 -15.93 -4.29
N SER A 67 4.20 -16.27 -3.01
CA SER A 67 2.87 -16.32 -2.44
C SER A 67 2.27 -14.92 -2.33
N ARG A 68 0.93 -14.86 -2.23
CA ARG A 68 0.23 -13.59 -2.07
C ARG A 68 0.73 -12.77 -0.87
N PRO A 69 0.87 -13.37 0.32
CA PRO A 69 1.36 -12.60 1.46
C PRO A 69 2.78 -12.07 1.26
N ALA A 70 3.64 -12.82 0.59
CA ALA A 70 4.98 -12.34 0.27
C ALA A 70 4.93 -11.15 -0.68
N LEU A 71 4.04 -11.18 -1.67
CA LEU A 71 3.85 -10.06 -2.59
C LEU A 71 3.32 -8.83 -1.86
N GLU A 72 2.43 -8.99 -0.89
CA GLU A 72 1.95 -7.87 -0.08
C GLU A 72 3.09 -7.22 0.70
N ILE A 73 3.98 -8.02 1.26
CA ILE A 73 5.13 -7.49 2.01
C ILE A 73 6.06 -6.72 1.08
N ILE A 74 6.32 -7.27 -0.10
CA ILE A 74 7.12 -6.58 -1.11
C ILE A 74 6.46 -5.27 -1.51
N ALA A 75 5.15 -5.30 -1.75
CA ALA A 75 4.38 -4.12 -2.13
C ALA A 75 4.45 -3.04 -1.04
N CYS A 76 4.28 -3.45 0.21
CA CYS A 76 4.35 -2.54 1.34
C CYS A 76 5.73 -1.89 1.44
N GLN A 77 6.78 -2.69 1.40
CA GLN A 77 8.14 -2.21 1.54
C GLN A 77 8.51 -1.28 0.38
N GLU A 78 8.15 -1.65 -0.86
CA GLU A 78 8.43 -0.81 -2.02
C GLU A 78 7.67 0.51 -1.98
N ALA A 79 6.40 0.47 -1.59
CA ALA A 79 5.60 1.70 -1.49
C ALA A 79 6.14 2.63 -0.41
N LEU A 80 6.47 2.09 0.77
CA LEU A 80 7.04 2.90 1.84
C LEU A 80 8.34 3.57 1.41
N GLY A 81 9.19 2.84 0.71
CA GLY A 81 10.47 3.36 0.25
C GLY A 81 10.32 4.40 -0.85
N LYS A 82 9.44 4.14 -1.82
CA LYS A 82 9.22 5.09 -2.93
C LYS A 82 8.51 6.36 -2.49
N LEU A 83 7.68 6.26 -1.47
CA LEU A 83 6.99 7.41 -0.89
C LEU A 83 7.69 7.92 0.37
N ARG A 84 8.96 7.59 0.54
CA ARG A 84 9.73 7.88 1.75
C ARG A 84 9.76 9.35 2.10
N HIS A 85 9.74 10.22 1.11
CA HIS A 85 9.71 11.67 1.33
C HIS A 85 8.44 12.12 2.07
N MET A 86 7.44 11.25 2.19
CA MET A 86 6.22 11.50 2.95
C MET A 86 6.09 10.56 4.14
N THR A 87 6.29 9.26 3.93
CA THR A 87 6.08 8.26 4.98
C THR A 87 7.00 8.49 6.19
N THR A 88 8.21 9.00 5.96
CA THR A 88 9.13 9.31 7.04
C THR A 88 8.64 10.43 7.94
N TYR A 89 7.87 11.36 7.38
CA TYR A 89 7.42 12.55 8.09
C TYR A 89 5.97 12.48 8.56
N ALA A 90 5.28 11.36 8.35
CA ALA A 90 3.93 11.18 8.87
C ALA A 90 3.96 11.15 10.40
N GLY A 91 2.96 11.74 11.03
CA GLY A 91 2.87 11.74 12.49
C GLY A 91 2.59 10.36 13.04
N GLN A 92 1.72 9.62 12.38
CA GLN A 92 1.43 8.22 12.68
C GLN A 92 1.18 7.53 11.35
N LEU A 93 1.81 6.39 11.15
CA LEU A 93 1.69 5.66 9.89
C LEU A 93 0.97 4.33 10.15
N GLU A 94 -0.17 4.14 9.48
CA GLU A 94 -0.88 2.88 9.50
C GLU A 94 -0.73 2.20 8.14
N VAL A 95 -0.53 0.89 8.16
CA VAL A 95 -0.42 0.09 6.94
C VAL A 95 -1.46 -1.01 6.99
N GLY A 96 -2.31 -1.08 5.99
CA GLY A 96 -3.33 -2.12 5.89
C GLY A 96 -2.79 -3.34 5.17
N LEU A 97 -2.76 -4.48 5.85
CA LEU A 97 -2.27 -5.75 5.30
C LEU A 97 -3.20 -6.89 5.70
N SER A 98 -3.22 -7.95 4.90
CA SER A 98 -4.00 -9.14 5.22
C SER A 98 -3.50 -9.79 6.52
N ASP A 99 -4.33 -10.63 7.11
CA ASP A 99 -3.98 -11.37 8.32
C ASP A 99 -2.71 -12.18 8.12
N THR A 100 -2.58 -12.84 6.96
CA THR A 100 -1.45 -13.69 6.66
C THR A 100 -0.17 -12.87 6.54
N ALA A 101 -0.21 -11.72 5.87
CA ALA A 101 0.95 -10.86 5.75
C ALA A 101 1.38 -10.31 7.11
N ARG A 102 0.43 -9.89 7.94
CA ARG A 102 0.73 -9.42 9.29
C ARG A 102 1.36 -10.52 10.15
N ALA A 103 0.88 -11.75 9.99
CA ALA A 103 1.44 -12.89 10.71
C ALA A 103 2.89 -13.16 10.30
N LEU A 104 3.21 -13.01 9.01
CA LEU A 104 4.60 -13.17 8.53
C LEU A 104 5.50 -12.10 9.12
N ILE A 105 5.03 -10.88 9.22
CA ILE A 105 5.82 -9.78 9.80
C ILE A 105 6.10 -10.07 11.28
N LYS A 106 5.11 -10.56 12.01
CA LYS A 106 5.29 -10.89 13.43
C LYS A 106 6.19 -12.10 13.63
N GLY A 107 6.20 -13.05 12.69
CA GLY A 107 7.02 -14.24 12.76
C GLY A 107 8.25 -14.15 11.87
N VAL A 108 8.93 -13.01 11.86
CA VAL A 108 10.03 -12.70 10.92
C VAL A 108 11.13 -13.76 10.90
N ASN A 109 11.36 -14.43 12.02
CA ASN A 109 12.41 -15.46 12.11
C ASN A 109 12.11 -16.72 11.29
N ARG A 110 10.89 -16.86 10.79
CA ARG A 110 10.44 -18.03 10.05
C ARG A 110 10.33 -17.82 8.56
N VAL A 111 10.79 -16.67 8.06
CA VAL A 111 10.70 -16.32 6.65
C VAL A 111 12.05 -16.40 5.99
N SER A 112 12.08 -16.40 4.65
CA SER A 112 13.34 -16.41 3.90
C SER A 112 14.15 -15.16 4.19
N THR A 113 15.46 -15.23 3.98
CA THR A 113 16.36 -14.10 4.23
C THR A 113 15.96 -12.87 3.41
N ASN A 114 15.58 -13.06 2.15
CA ASN A 114 15.19 -11.96 1.29
C ASN A 114 13.94 -11.25 1.79
N LEU A 115 12.98 -12.02 2.28
CA LEU A 115 11.75 -11.43 2.81
C LEU A 115 11.99 -10.82 4.19
N MET A 116 12.89 -11.41 4.97
CA MET A 116 13.21 -10.93 6.30
C MET A 116 13.75 -9.50 6.29
N TRP A 117 14.68 -9.19 5.40
CA TRP A 117 15.22 -7.84 5.39
C TRP A 117 14.18 -6.81 4.91
N ARG A 118 13.25 -7.22 4.06
CA ARG A 118 12.15 -6.34 3.66
C ARG A 118 11.24 -6.04 4.84
N ILE A 119 10.98 -7.06 5.68
CA ILE A 119 10.18 -6.87 6.89
C ILE A 119 10.89 -5.94 7.87
N VAL A 120 12.19 -6.10 8.04
CA VAL A 120 12.99 -5.23 8.91
C VAL A 120 12.92 -3.79 8.43
N ASP A 121 12.99 -3.59 7.11
CA ASP A 121 12.88 -2.26 6.52
C ASP A 121 11.50 -1.64 6.79
N ILE A 122 10.42 -2.43 6.63
CA ILE A 122 9.07 -1.97 6.96
C ILE A 122 9.00 -1.53 8.43
N LEU A 123 9.51 -2.36 9.32
CA LEU A 123 9.44 -2.08 10.76
C LEU A 123 10.25 -0.85 11.15
N SER A 124 11.24 -0.45 10.35
CA SER A 124 12.01 0.74 10.61
C SER A 124 11.17 2.02 10.52
N TYR A 125 10.06 1.98 9.79
CA TYR A 125 9.13 3.11 9.72
C TYR A 125 8.21 3.17 10.93
N LYS A 126 8.25 2.17 11.80
CA LYS A 126 7.42 2.06 13.01
C LYS A 126 5.92 2.16 12.70
N PRO A 127 5.42 1.43 11.70
CA PRO A 127 4.01 1.53 11.35
C PRO A 127 3.11 0.79 12.31
N THR A 128 1.86 1.21 12.39
CA THR A 128 0.81 0.41 12.99
C THR A 128 0.27 -0.51 11.91
N LEU A 129 0.33 -1.82 12.15
CA LEU A 129 -0.19 -2.80 11.19
C LEU A 129 -1.68 -3.02 11.47
N SER A 130 -2.48 -2.80 10.45
CA SER A 130 -3.94 -2.85 10.56
C SER A 130 -4.52 -3.81 9.53
N THR A 131 -5.80 -4.13 9.68
CA THR A 131 -6.55 -4.83 8.63
C THR A 131 -6.62 -3.95 7.39
N PRO A 132 -6.82 -4.54 6.20
CA PRO A 132 -6.94 -3.73 4.99
C PRO A 132 -8.03 -2.68 5.13
N PHE A 133 -7.73 -1.48 4.66
CA PHE A 133 -8.69 -0.38 4.73
C PHE A 133 -9.79 -0.58 3.69
N GLN A 134 -11.01 -0.17 4.03
CA GLN A 134 -12.13 -0.24 3.10
C GLN A 134 -12.03 0.90 2.11
N VAL A 135 -11.81 0.55 0.85
CA VAL A 135 -11.60 1.55 -0.19
C VAL A 135 -12.90 2.10 -0.79
N LYS A 136 -14.03 1.51 -0.46
CA LYS A 136 -15.31 1.98 -0.98
C LYS A 136 -15.63 3.42 -0.58
N ASN A 137 -15.05 3.89 0.52
CA ASN A 137 -15.21 5.25 0.97
C ASN A 137 -14.31 6.23 0.24
N LEU A 138 -13.45 5.74 -0.63
CA LEU A 138 -12.56 6.57 -1.42
C LEU A 138 -13.21 7.02 -2.73
N GLU A 139 -14.40 6.49 -3.03
CA GLU A 139 -15.10 6.79 -4.27
C GLU A 139 -14.18 6.66 -5.48
N TRP A 140 -13.53 5.53 -5.59
CA TRP A 140 -12.56 5.28 -6.65
C TRP A 140 -13.27 5.25 -8.00
N CYS A 141 -13.24 6.34 -8.71
CA CYS A 141 -13.76 6.36 -10.07
C CYS A 141 -13.01 5.34 -10.88
N GLY A 142 -13.70 4.32 -11.35
CA GLY A 142 -13.08 3.21 -12.00
C GLY A 142 -12.34 2.28 -11.06
N GLY A 143 -12.43 2.50 -9.76
CA GLY A 143 -11.78 1.65 -8.77
C GLY A 143 -12.26 0.21 -8.84
N ASN A 144 -13.55 0.04 -9.08
CA ASN A 144 -14.10 -1.30 -9.24
C ASN A 144 -13.56 -1.97 -10.50
N GLU A 145 -13.45 -1.22 -11.60
CA GLU A 145 -12.88 -1.73 -12.83
C GLU A 145 -11.43 -2.16 -12.62
N TRP A 146 -10.66 -1.34 -11.92
CA TRP A 146 -9.28 -1.66 -11.63
C TRP A 146 -9.19 -2.90 -10.75
N ALA A 147 -10.02 -3.00 -9.74
CA ALA A 147 -10.06 -4.15 -8.85
C ALA A 147 -10.42 -5.42 -9.63
N ASP A 148 -11.40 -5.34 -10.53
CA ASP A 148 -11.78 -6.47 -11.37
C ASP A 148 -10.64 -6.88 -12.29
N GLU A 149 -9.94 -5.92 -12.90
CA GLU A 149 -8.81 -6.19 -13.78
C GLU A 149 -7.65 -6.88 -13.06
N VAL A 150 -7.38 -6.52 -11.80
CA VAL A 150 -6.21 -7.03 -11.07
C VAL A 150 -6.54 -8.20 -10.17
N ILE A 151 -7.77 -8.36 -9.74
CA ILE A 151 -8.15 -9.37 -8.76
C ILE A 151 -8.82 -10.60 -9.38
N GLU A 152 -9.59 -10.42 -10.44
CA GLU A 152 -10.35 -11.55 -10.97
C GLU A 152 -9.47 -12.67 -11.57
N ASP A 153 -8.21 -12.39 -11.84
CA ASP A 153 -7.27 -13.40 -12.32
C ASP A 153 -6.61 -14.19 -11.19
N ASP A 154 -7.04 -13.99 -9.99
CA ASP A 154 -6.53 -14.74 -8.85
C ASP A 154 -6.97 -16.23 -8.85
#